data_fb6601a333b0e49aecc5df2aba8e90ca
#
_entry.id   fb6601a333b0e49aecc5df2aba8e90ca
#
_cell.length_a   1.000
_cell.length_b   1.000
_cell.length_c   1.000
_cell.angle_alpha   90.00
_cell.angle_beta   90.00
_cell.angle_gamma   90.00
#
_symmetry.space_group_name_H-M   'P 1'
#
loop_
_entity.id
_entity.type
_entity.pdbx_description
1 polymer ?
#
loop_
_entity_poly.entity_id
_entity_poly.type
_entity_poly.pdbx_seq_one_letter_code
_entity_poly.pdbx_strand_id
1 'polypeptide(L)'
;MLVPLGNFGVSTAGSNACMNTLNTSSTRMPTWFIPHGGGPCFFMDWNPIDAWDRMAHFLKNAASTLPRQPKAIVLVSAHWLEPHIAVTSGAQPELIYDYHGFPPHTYELTYPAPGAPALAARIVDLLQAQGIAAQQDAQRGFDHGVFIPMKLLFPVATIPVVQLSLHTSLDPVHHIHTGRALQALRDEDVLIIGSGMSFHNMRAYGNPQYAPISDEFDDWLTHAVQAEPQERDQLLAEWTQAPRARDCHPPRAEEHLLPLMTVAGAAGNSGGRKVFSDRVMETTLSAFAFSD
;
A
#
# COMPACT_ATOMS: atom_id res chain seq x y z
N MET A 1 20.46 89.89 -18.25
CA MET A 1 20.10 88.68 -19.09
C MET A 1 19.87 87.57 -18.19
N LEU A 2 18.65 87.19 -17.95
CA LEU A 2 18.20 86.15 -17.03
C LEU A 2 18.06 84.83 -17.81
N VAL A 3 18.66 83.78 -17.29
CA VAL A 3 18.50 82.37 -17.77
C VAL A 3 17.53 81.70 -16.79
N PRO A 4 16.46 81.00 -17.25
CA PRO A 4 15.54 80.31 -16.35
C PRO A 4 16.04 78.94 -15.94
N LEU A 5 15.73 78.55 -14.68
CA LEU A 5 16.01 77.31 -14.03
C LEU A 5 15.06 76.24 -14.57
N GLY A 6 15.68 75.12 -14.94
CA GLY A 6 14.96 73.87 -15.33
C GLY A 6 14.43 73.08 -14.12
N ASN A 7 13.15 72.67 -14.24
CA ASN A 7 12.47 71.78 -13.31
C ASN A 7 13.03 70.33 -13.36
N PHE A 8 13.49 69.78 -12.22
CA PHE A 8 13.79 68.37 -12.04
C PHE A 8 12.49 67.66 -11.67
N GLY A 9 12.02 66.81 -12.60
CA GLY A 9 10.95 65.87 -12.34
C GLY A 9 11.47 64.71 -11.54
N VAL A 10 10.85 64.45 -10.38
CA VAL A 10 11.11 63.28 -9.55
C VAL A 10 10.32 62.10 -10.13
N SER A 11 11.04 61.13 -10.68
CA SER A 11 10.46 59.84 -11.11
C SER A 11 10.34 58.93 -9.90
N THR A 12 9.12 58.62 -9.45
CA THR A 12 8.84 57.58 -8.46
C THR A 12 8.85 56.24 -9.17
N ALA A 13 9.94 55.50 -8.99
CA ALA A 13 10.04 54.08 -9.37
C ALA A 13 9.13 53.24 -8.46
N GLY A 14 8.00 52.80 -9.02
CA GLY A 14 7.19 51.78 -8.38
C GLY A 14 7.90 50.46 -8.31
N SER A 15 8.24 50.02 -7.09
CA SER A 15 8.75 48.70 -6.83
C SER A 15 7.62 47.65 -6.99
N ASN A 16 7.56 47.02 -8.16
CA ASN A 16 6.80 45.77 -8.31
C ASN A 16 7.48 44.67 -7.48
N ALA A 17 6.99 44.49 -6.26
CA ALA A 17 7.29 43.29 -5.48
C ALA A 17 6.67 42.09 -6.20
N CYS A 18 7.48 41.36 -6.95
CA CYS A 18 7.14 40.07 -7.50
C CYS A 18 6.95 39.14 -6.30
N MET A 19 5.69 38.91 -5.89
CA MET A 19 5.39 37.82 -4.96
C MET A 19 5.73 36.49 -5.66
N ASN A 20 6.91 35.97 -5.36
CA ASN A 20 7.21 34.58 -5.59
C ASN A 20 6.26 33.75 -4.70
N THR A 21 5.11 33.37 -5.25
CA THR A 21 4.34 32.28 -4.70
C THR A 21 5.25 31.04 -4.76
N LEU A 22 5.85 30.68 -3.61
CA LEU A 22 6.46 29.39 -3.41
C LEU A 22 5.35 28.37 -3.67
N ASN A 23 5.37 27.81 -4.86
CA ASN A 23 4.57 26.66 -5.21
C ASN A 23 5.13 25.48 -4.38
N THR A 24 4.72 25.38 -3.11
CA THR A 24 4.95 24.18 -2.32
C THR A 24 4.07 23.11 -2.95
N SER A 25 4.59 22.42 -3.97
CA SER A 25 3.98 21.18 -4.44
C SER A 25 3.92 20.27 -3.23
N SER A 26 2.73 20.15 -2.65
CA SER A 26 2.48 19.21 -1.57
C SER A 26 2.81 17.82 -2.12
N THR A 27 3.88 17.21 -1.62
CA THR A 27 4.25 15.85 -2.01
C THR A 27 3.07 14.93 -1.71
N ARG A 28 2.54 14.24 -2.72
CA ARG A 28 1.42 13.29 -2.54
C ARG A 28 1.82 12.18 -1.59
N MET A 29 0.86 11.59 -0.85
CA MET A 29 1.13 10.38 -0.08
C MET A 29 1.60 9.27 -1.02
N PRO A 30 2.64 8.51 -0.65
CA PRO A 30 3.05 7.33 -1.41
C PRO A 30 1.97 6.24 -1.36
N THR A 31 2.12 5.22 -2.20
CA THR A 31 1.41 3.95 -2.02
C THR A 31 2.42 2.85 -1.74
N TRP A 32 2.07 1.90 -0.88
CA TRP A 32 2.96 0.83 -0.46
C TRP A 32 2.36 -0.54 -0.68
N PHE A 33 3.18 -1.48 -1.16
CA PHE A 33 2.93 -2.90 -1.03
C PHE A 33 3.86 -3.47 0.03
N ILE A 34 3.29 -4.08 1.05
CA ILE A 34 4.04 -4.62 2.19
C ILE A 34 3.73 -6.09 2.43
N PRO A 35 4.73 -6.90 2.84
CA PRO A 35 4.49 -8.23 3.35
C PRO A 35 3.91 -8.16 4.77
N HIS A 36 2.86 -8.95 5.04
CA HIS A 36 2.25 -9.04 6.37
C HIS A 36 2.75 -10.23 7.20
N GLY A 37 3.57 -11.09 6.60
CA GLY A 37 4.12 -12.26 7.26
C GLY A 37 3.18 -13.46 7.28
N GLY A 38 3.47 -14.45 8.11
CA GLY A 38 2.67 -15.67 8.27
C GLY A 38 1.81 -15.61 9.53
N GLY A 39 0.55 -15.16 9.45
CA GLY A 39 -0.30 -14.98 10.62
C GLY A 39 0.34 -14.06 11.66
N PRO A 40 0.34 -14.40 12.97
CA PRO A 40 0.91 -13.55 14.03
C PRO A 40 2.44 -13.66 14.19
N CYS A 41 3.18 -14.01 13.14
CA CYS A 41 4.59 -14.40 13.17
C CYS A 41 5.53 -13.44 13.90
N PHE A 42 5.23 -12.14 13.91
CA PHE A 42 6.04 -11.12 14.60
C PHE A 42 5.82 -11.06 16.12
N PHE A 43 4.82 -11.76 16.63
CA PHE A 43 4.37 -11.69 18.02
C PHE A 43 4.44 -13.05 18.73
N MET A 44 5.29 -13.93 18.24
CA MET A 44 5.52 -15.27 18.82
C MET A 44 6.93 -15.74 18.51
N ASP A 45 7.40 -16.76 19.23
CA ASP A 45 8.64 -17.45 18.88
C ASP A 45 8.47 -18.23 17.57
N TRP A 46 9.49 -18.19 16.73
CA TRP A 46 9.52 -18.88 15.44
C TRP A 46 10.74 -19.79 15.35
N ASN A 47 10.77 -20.71 14.39
CA ASN A 47 11.93 -21.54 14.11
C ASN A 47 12.32 -21.45 12.62
N PRO A 48 13.49 -20.88 12.27
CA PRO A 48 14.47 -20.26 13.18
C PRO A 48 13.92 -19.01 13.89
N ILE A 49 14.50 -18.69 15.05
CA ILE A 49 13.97 -17.61 15.94
C ILE A 49 13.99 -16.22 15.31
N ASP A 50 14.90 -15.99 14.38
CA ASP A 50 15.13 -14.73 13.68
C ASP A 50 14.45 -14.65 12.29
N ALA A 51 13.63 -15.65 11.94
CA ALA A 51 13.06 -15.79 10.60
C ALA A 51 12.30 -14.54 10.09
N TRP A 52 11.73 -13.77 11.00
CA TRP A 52 10.92 -12.58 10.68
C TRP A 52 11.52 -11.26 11.16
N ASP A 53 12.71 -11.28 11.79
CA ASP A 53 13.29 -10.10 12.44
C ASP A 53 13.57 -8.95 11.48
N ARG A 54 14.12 -9.23 10.30
CA ARG A 54 14.42 -8.21 9.30
C ARG A 54 13.14 -7.58 8.74
N MET A 55 12.10 -8.37 8.52
CA MET A 55 10.79 -7.88 8.07
C MET A 55 10.12 -7.06 9.17
N ALA A 56 10.15 -7.51 10.42
CA ALA A 56 9.65 -6.75 11.56
C ALA A 56 10.39 -5.41 11.72
N HIS A 57 11.72 -5.41 11.55
CA HIS A 57 12.53 -4.18 11.59
C HIS A 57 12.16 -3.22 10.45
N PHE A 58 11.99 -3.73 9.23
CA PHE A 58 11.52 -2.93 8.10
C PHE A 58 10.18 -2.28 8.40
N LEU A 59 9.17 -3.04 8.81
CA LEU A 59 7.83 -2.54 9.11
C LEU A 59 7.85 -1.48 10.22
N LYS A 60 8.60 -1.70 11.31
CA LYS A 60 8.73 -0.73 12.42
C LYS A 60 9.31 0.61 11.98
N ASN A 61 10.13 0.64 10.94
CA ASN A 61 10.81 1.85 10.48
C ASN A 61 10.20 2.46 9.21
N ALA A 62 9.34 1.75 8.49
CA ALA A 62 8.83 2.22 7.20
C ALA A 62 8.05 3.55 7.33
N ALA A 63 7.28 3.75 8.41
CA ALA A 63 6.52 4.97 8.63
C ALA A 63 7.39 6.23 8.73
N SER A 64 8.68 6.11 9.13
CA SER A 64 9.60 7.25 9.18
C SER A 64 9.99 7.80 7.81
N THR A 65 9.72 7.07 6.74
CA THR A 65 10.00 7.49 5.36
C THR A 65 8.85 8.31 4.74
N LEU A 66 7.73 8.44 5.43
CA LEU A 66 6.59 9.22 4.97
C LEU A 66 6.90 10.72 4.98
N PRO A 67 6.42 11.50 4.01
CA PRO A 67 6.62 12.95 3.97
C PRO A 67 5.92 13.65 5.15
N ARG A 68 4.88 13.04 5.70
CA ARG A 68 4.11 13.49 6.89
C ARG A 68 3.25 12.36 7.44
N GLN A 69 2.69 12.54 8.62
CA GLN A 69 1.73 11.60 9.17
C GLN A 69 0.45 11.59 8.32
N PRO A 70 -0.05 10.42 7.89
CA PRO A 70 -1.31 10.33 7.16
C PRO A 70 -2.50 10.67 8.06
N LYS A 71 -3.53 11.28 7.47
CA LYS A 71 -4.82 11.55 8.15
C LYS A 71 -5.65 10.28 8.30
N ALA A 72 -5.50 9.35 7.37
CA ALA A 72 -6.14 8.04 7.38
C ALA A 72 -5.35 7.05 6.52
N ILE A 73 -5.65 5.78 6.67
CA ILE A 73 -5.03 4.69 5.89
C ILE A 73 -6.13 3.89 5.21
N VAL A 74 -5.97 3.65 3.92
CA VAL A 74 -6.72 2.64 3.16
C VAL A 74 -5.81 1.43 3.01
N LEU A 75 -6.25 0.27 3.49
CA LEU A 75 -5.46 -0.94 3.41
C LEU A 75 -6.23 -2.03 2.65
N VAL A 76 -5.65 -2.52 1.57
CA VAL A 76 -6.17 -3.63 0.76
C VAL A 76 -5.55 -4.92 1.29
N SER A 77 -6.35 -5.79 1.89
CA SER A 77 -5.88 -7.05 2.46
C SER A 77 -6.09 -8.23 1.52
N ALA A 78 -5.09 -9.11 1.42
CA ALA A 78 -5.19 -10.39 0.72
C ALA A 78 -6.23 -11.34 1.33
N HIS A 79 -6.66 -11.10 2.58
CA HIS A 79 -7.52 -12.00 3.36
C HIS A 79 -9.02 -11.66 3.27
N TRP A 80 -9.41 -10.75 2.40
CA TRP A 80 -10.81 -10.41 2.19
C TRP A 80 -11.16 -10.39 0.70
N LEU A 81 -11.94 -11.36 0.25
CA LEU A 81 -12.39 -11.48 -1.13
C LEU A 81 -13.92 -11.38 -1.19
N GLU A 82 -14.43 -10.51 -2.08
CA GLU A 82 -15.86 -10.29 -2.29
C GLU A 82 -16.21 -10.23 -3.79
N PRO A 83 -17.43 -10.54 -4.18
CA PRO A 83 -17.85 -10.47 -5.59
C PRO A 83 -18.02 -9.02 -6.11
N HIS A 84 -17.85 -8.04 -5.26
CA HIS A 84 -17.74 -6.60 -5.54
C HIS A 84 -16.81 -6.01 -4.48
N ILE A 85 -16.25 -4.84 -4.74
CA ILE A 85 -15.34 -4.24 -3.75
C ILE A 85 -16.11 -3.85 -2.50
N ALA A 86 -15.73 -4.42 -1.36
CA ALA A 86 -16.31 -4.08 -0.06
C ALA A 86 -15.33 -3.22 0.75
N VAL A 87 -15.89 -2.31 1.54
CA VAL A 87 -15.15 -1.28 2.28
C VAL A 87 -15.64 -1.28 3.73
N THR A 88 -14.75 -1.51 4.69
CA THR A 88 -15.13 -1.42 6.11
C THR A 88 -15.61 -0.02 6.45
N SER A 89 -16.78 0.10 7.08
CA SER A 89 -17.40 1.39 7.43
C SER A 89 -17.82 1.51 8.90
N GLY A 90 -17.52 0.51 9.74
CA GLY A 90 -17.70 0.60 11.18
C GLY A 90 -16.79 1.69 11.78
N ALA A 91 -17.27 2.42 12.79
CA ALA A 91 -16.47 3.43 13.46
C ALA A 91 -15.37 2.83 14.36
N GLN A 92 -15.59 1.61 14.86
CA GLN A 92 -14.66 0.85 15.71
C GLN A 92 -14.68 -0.61 15.27
N PRO A 93 -13.99 -0.96 14.17
CA PRO A 93 -13.94 -2.34 13.70
C PRO A 93 -13.25 -3.25 14.72
N GLU A 94 -13.82 -4.43 14.96
CA GLU A 94 -13.21 -5.46 15.77
C GLU A 94 -12.06 -6.14 15.03
N LEU A 95 -11.25 -6.98 15.70
CA LEU A 95 -10.23 -7.79 15.05
C LEU A 95 -10.80 -9.17 14.67
N ILE A 96 -10.39 -9.66 13.51
CA ILE A 96 -10.68 -11.02 13.04
C ILE A 96 -9.39 -11.82 13.08
N TYR A 97 -9.31 -12.79 13.99
CA TYR A 97 -8.18 -13.71 14.08
C TYR A 97 -8.39 -14.86 13.10
N ASP A 98 -8.18 -14.57 11.82
CA ASP A 98 -8.41 -15.47 10.68
C ASP A 98 -7.23 -16.46 10.45
N TYR A 99 -6.50 -16.79 11.51
CA TYR A 99 -5.43 -17.78 11.55
C TYR A 99 -5.70 -18.83 12.61
N HIS A 100 -5.07 -20.00 12.48
CA HIS A 100 -5.33 -21.16 13.36
C HIS A 100 -4.04 -21.89 13.73
N GLY A 101 -4.06 -22.52 14.92
CA GLY A 101 -2.95 -23.37 15.38
C GLY A 101 -1.76 -22.62 15.96
N PHE A 102 -1.91 -21.33 16.26
CA PHE A 102 -0.88 -20.52 16.88
C PHE A 102 -1.02 -20.47 18.42
N PRO A 103 0.00 -20.02 19.16
CA PRO A 103 -0.04 -19.93 20.60
C PRO A 103 -1.21 -19.05 21.11
N PRO A 104 -1.83 -19.40 22.29
CA PRO A 104 -3.01 -18.69 22.78
C PRO A 104 -2.86 -17.16 22.90
N HIS A 105 -1.70 -16.66 23.34
CA HIS A 105 -1.46 -15.23 23.50
C HIS A 105 -1.56 -14.44 22.18
N THR A 106 -1.43 -15.10 21.03
CA THR A 106 -1.56 -14.43 19.71
C THR A 106 -3.00 -14.09 19.39
N TYR A 107 -3.98 -14.72 20.02
CA TYR A 107 -5.41 -14.42 19.92
C TYR A 107 -5.86 -13.34 20.93
N GLU A 108 -4.92 -12.80 21.71
CA GLU A 108 -5.14 -11.70 22.64
C GLU A 108 -4.50 -10.38 22.15
N LEU A 109 -3.93 -10.40 20.93
CA LEU A 109 -3.38 -9.19 20.32
C LEU A 109 -4.48 -8.16 20.11
N THR A 110 -4.16 -6.90 20.40
CA THR A 110 -5.08 -5.77 20.21
C THR A 110 -4.51 -4.74 19.24
N TYR A 111 -5.37 -4.14 18.44
CA TYR A 111 -5.06 -2.99 17.59
C TYR A 111 -6.31 -2.10 17.48
N PRO A 112 -6.57 -1.21 18.45
CA PRO A 112 -7.83 -0.47 18.55
C PRO A 112 -7.86 0.78 17.66
N ALA A 113 -7.39 0.66 16.40
CA ALA A 113 -7.47 1.75 15.46
C ALA A 113 -8.93 2.08 15.14
N PRO A 114 -9.32 3.37 15.12
CA PRO A 114 -10.66 3.74 14.71
C PRO A 114 -10.86 3.45 13.20
N GLY A 115 -12.09 3.17 12.81
CA GLY A 115 -12.51 3.21 11.41
C GLY A 115 -12.78 4.64 10.95
N ALA A 116 -13.07 4.81 9.65
CA ALA A 116 -13.37 6.10 9.06
C ALA A 116 -14.61 6.03 8.15
N PRO A 117 -15.84 6.03 8.71
CA PRO A 117 -17.08 5.89 7.93
C PRO A 117 -17.22 6.89 6.77
N ALA A 118 -16.82 8.15 7.00
CA ALA A 118 -16.86 9.17 5.95
C ALA A 118 -15.89 8.88 4.80
N LEU A 119 -14.68 8.38 5.11
CA LEU A 119 -13.73 7.94 4.08
C LEU A 119 -14.24 6.69 3.36
N ALA A 120 -14.87 5.75 4.06
CA ALA A 120 -15.47 4.57 3.44
C ALA A 120 -16.56 4.96 2.42
N ALA A 121 -17.44 5.90 2.76
CA ALA A 121 -18.41 6.45 1.82
C ALA A 121 -17.73 7.11 0.61
N ARG A 122 -16.71 7.94 0.85
CA ARG A 122 -15.91 8.60 -0.21
C ARG A 122 -15.25 7.58 -1.15
N ILE A 123 -14.72 6.47 -0.62
CA ILE A 123 -14.13 5.39 -1.42
C ILE A 123 -15.20 4.74 -2.32
N VAL A 124 -16.36 4.41 -1.77
CA VAL A 124 -17.45 3.82 -2.55
C VAL A 124 -17.88 4.74 -3.68
N ASP A 125 -18.02 6.06 -3.42
CA ASP A 125 -18.39 7.04 -4.45
C ASP A 125 -17.33 7.10 -5.56
N LEU A 126 -16.04 7.09 -5.21
CA LEU A 126 -14.93 7.10 -6.18
C LEU A 126 -14.94 5.84 -7.08
N LEU A 127 -15.16 4.67 -6.49
CA LEU A 127 -15.21 3.42 -7.21
C LEU A 127 -16.42 3.36 -8.14
N GLN A 128 -17.60 3.72 -7.65
CA GLN A 128 -18.85 3.72 -8.44
C GLN A 128 -18.80 4.73 -9.58
N ALA A 129 -18.16 5.88 -9.40
CA ALA A 129 -17.93 6.87 -10.46
C ALA A 129 -17.08 6.33 -11.61
N GLN A 130 -16.27 5.29 -11.37
CA GLN A 130 -15.48 4.58 -12.38
C GLN A 130 -16.16 3.28 -12.86
N GLY A 131 -17.43 3.07 -12.52
CA GLY A 131 -18.18 1.88 -12.91
C GLY A 131 -17.80 0.59 -12.16
N ILE A 132 -17.05 0.72 -11.06
CA ILE A 132 -16.66 -0.41 -10.20
C ILE A 132 -17.76 -0.62 -9.15
N ALA A 133 -18.34 -1.82 -9.11
CA ALA A 133 -19.32 -2.18 -8.10
C ALA A 133 -18.66 -2.18 -6.71
N ALA A 134 -19.16 -1.33 -5.81
CA ALA A 134 -18.62 -1.18 -4.47
C ALA A 134 -19.71 -0.95 -3.43
N GLN A 135 -19.49 -1.43 -2.20
CA GLN A 135 -20.41 -1.27 -1.08
C GLN A 135 -19.66 -1.10 0.25
N GLN A 136 -20.33 -0.49 1.21
CA GLN A 136 -19.86 -0.41 2.59
C GLN A 136 -20.24 -1.67 3.37
N ASP A 137 -19.34 -2.12 4.26
CA ASP A 137 -19.59 -3.15 5.26
C ASP A 137 -19.31 -2.59 6.66
N ALA A 138 -20.37 -2.36 7.44
CA ALA A 138 -20.28 -1.83 8.78
C ALA A 138 -19.98 -2.91 9.84
N GLN A 139 -20.05 -4.19 9.48
CA GLN A 139 -19.88 -5.32 10.40
C GLN A 139 -18.48 -5.96 10.29
N ARG A 140 -17.84 -5.84 9.12
CA ARG A 140 -16.52 -6.41 8.89
C ARG A 140 -15.48 -5.78 9.81
N GLY A 141 -14.74 -6.63 10.53
CA GLY A 141 -13.57 -6.25 11.32
C GLY A 141 -12.28 -6.28 10.51
N PHE A 142 -11.14 -6.00 11.16
CA PHE A 142 -9.80 -6.05 10.56
C PHE A 142 -9.22 -7.46 10.68
N ASP A 143 -8.90 -8.09 9.55
CA ASP A 143 -8.19 -9.37 9.51
C ASP A 143 -6.68 -9.20 9.82
N HIS A 144 -5.95 -10.33 9.92
CA HIS A 144 -4.53 -10.27 10.28
C HIS A 144 -3.67 -9.59 9.23
N GLY A 145 -4.07 -9.59 7.97
CA GLY A 145 -3.40 -8.82 6.93
C GLY A 145 -3.44 -7.31 7.18
N VAL A 146 -4.39 -6.84 8.01
CA VAL A 146 -4.46 -5.47 8.50
C VAL A 146 -3.73 -5.33 9.83
N PHE A 147 -4.23 -5.97 10.91
CA PHE A 147 -3.79 -5.59 12.25
C PHE A 147 -2.37 -6.03 12.59
N ILE A 148 -1.86 -7.11 12.01
CA ILE A 148 -0.50 -7.60 12.27
C ILE A 148 0.57 -6.61 11.76
N PRO A 149 0.61 -6.23 10.47
CA PRO A 149 1.59 -5.25 10.00
C PRO A 149 1.34 -3.85 10.56
N MET A 150 0.09 -3.45 10.74
CA MET A 150 -0.24 -2.12 11.27
C MET A 150 0.21 -1.92 12.71
N LYS A 151 0.22 -2.99 13.52
CA LYS A 151 0.74 -2.97 14.90
C LYS A 151 2.25 -2.71 14.96
N LEU A 152 2.99 -2.99 13.87
CA LEU A 152 4.40 -2.64 13.72
C LEU A 152 4.59 -1.25 13.10
N LEU A 153 3.85 -0.92 12.05
CA LEU A 153 3.94 0.34 11.32
C LEU A 153 3.47 1.55 12.16
N PHE A 154 2.33 1.42 12.83
CA PHE A 154 1.67 2.49 13.59
C PHE A 154 1.17 1.97 14.95
N PRO A 155 2.08 1.63 15.87
CA PRO A 155 1.74 0.91 17.12
C PRO A 155 0.80 1.66 18.06
N VAL A 156 0.71 2.99 17.94
CA VAL A 156 -0.19 3.82 18.78
C VAL A 156 -1.66 3.67 18.39
N ALA A 157 -1.95 3.16 17.17
CA ALA A 157 -3.28 2.87 16.66
C ALA A 157 -4.26 4.07 16.67
N THR A 158 -3.75 5.30 16.47
CA THR A 158 -4.59 6.53 16.48
C THR A 158 -5.02 6.99 15.09
N ILE A 159 -4.38 6.47 14.03
CA ILE A 159 -4.72 6.83 12.65
C ILE A 159 -5.91 5.99 12.22
N PRO A 160 -7.00 6.60 11.70
CA PRO A 160 -8.15 5.86 11.20
C PRO A 160 -7.77 4.92 10.04
N VAL A 161 -8.32 3.71 10.05
CA VAL A 161 -8.07 2.68 9.02
C VAL A 161 -9.39 2.28 8.36
N VAL A 162 -9.34 2.15 7.04
CA VAL A 162 -10.41 1.56 6.23
C VAL A 162 -9.79 0.38 5.49
N GLN A 163 -10.35 -0.82 5.69
CA GLN A 163 -9.95 -1.99 4.93
C GLN A 163 -10.78 -2.11 3.66
N LEU A 164 -10.12 -2.50 2.56
CA LEU A 164 -10.72 -2.76 1.26
C LEU A 164 -10.58 -4.24 0.91
N SER A 165 -11.63 -4.85 0.36
CA SER A 165 -11.55 -6.21 -0.15
C SER A 165 -10.84 -6.27 -1.50
N LEU A 166 -10.38 -7.46 -1.86
CA LEU A 166 -10.11 -7.86 -3.23
C LEU A 166 -11.41 -8.31 -3.90
N HIS A 167 -11.40 -8.37 -5.22
CA HIS A 167 -12.49 -8.95 -6.01
C HIS A 167 -12.23 -10.44 -6.25
N THR A 168 -13.26 -11.28 -6.12
CA THR A 168 -13.17 -12.76 -6.26
C THR A 168 -12.76 -13.24 -7.65
N SER A 169 -12.79 -12.37 -8.69
CA SER A 169 -12.26 -12.72 -10.01
C SER A 169 -10.77 -12.93 -10.02
N LEU A 170 -10.03 -12.36 -9.05
CA LEU A 170 -8.58 -12.31 -9.00
C LEU A 170 -7.95 -11.73 -10.29
N ASP A 171 -8.72 -10.91 -11.01
CA ASP A 171 -8.26 -10.25 -12.24
C ASP A 171 -7.34 -9.07 -11.91
N PRO A 172 -6.07 -9.09 -12.32
CA PRO A 172 -5.11 -8.02 -12.05
C PRO A 172 -5.54 -6.69 -12.67
N VAL A 173 -6.16 -6.69 -13.85
CA VAL A 173 -6.63 -5.47 -14.52
C VAL A 173 -7.72 -4.79 -13.70
N HIS A 174 -8.65 -5.58 -13.14
CA HIS A 174 -9.69 -5.06 -12.25
C HIS A 174 -9.09 -4.38 -11.01
N HIS A 175 -8.05 -4.99 -10.41
CA HIS A 175 -7.39 -4.44 -9.21
C HIS A 175 -6.56 -3.18 -9.53
N ILE A 176 -5.87 -3.12 -10.68
CA ILE A 176 -5.20 -1.90 -11.14
C ILE A 176 -6.23 -0.77 -11.34
N HIS A 177 -7.38 -1.08 -11.96
CA HIS A 177 -8.45 -0.11 -12.17
C HIS A 177 -9.06 0.38 -10.86
N THR A 178 -9.28 -0.54 -9.90
CA THR A 178 -9.70 -0.20 -8.53
C THR A 178 -8.72 0.80 -7.89
N GLY A 179 -7.42 0.54 -8.00
CA GLY A 179 -6.40 1.45 -7.50
C GLY A 179 -6.45 2.83 -8.17
N ARG A 180 -6.58 2.88 -9.49
CA ARG A 180 -6.68 4.14 -10.24
C ARG A 180 -7.83 5.03 -9.77
N ALA A 181 -8.98 4.43 -9.42
CA ALA A 181 -10.10 5.16 -8.87
C ALA A 181 -9.79 5.84 -7.52
N LEU A 182 -8.80 5.34 -6.78
CA LEU A 182 -8.44 5.84 -5.45
C LEU A 182 -7.29 6.87 -5.46
N GLN A 183 -6.70 7.22 -6.62
CA GLN A 183 -5.55 8.12 -6.71
C GLN A 183 -5.74 9.45 -5.99
N ALA A 184 -6.93 10.04 -6.08
CA ALA A 184 -7.23 11.34 -5.48
C ALA A 184 -7.05 11.36 -3.96
N LEU A 185 -7.22 10.23 -3.29
CA LEU A 185 -7.06 10.11 -1.84
C LEU A 185 -5.62 10.42 -1.38
N ARG A 186 -4.63 10.22 -2.24
CA ARG A 186 -3.22 10.55 -1.95
C ARG A 186 -3.01 12.06 -1.76
N ASP A 187 -3.78 12.88 -2.45
CA ASP A 187 -3.79 14.35 -2.31
C ASP A 187 -4.56 14.79 -1.06
N GLU A 188 -5.39 13.92 -0.49
CA GLU A 188 -6.18 14.13 0.72
C GLU A 188 -5.44 13.67 1.99
N ASP A 189 -4.12 13.39 1.91
CA ASP A 189 -3.26 12.85 2.98
C ASP A 189 -3.64 11.42 3.43
N VAL A 190 -4.21 10.63 2.54
CA VAL A 190 -4.52 9.22 2.79
C VAL A 190 -3.39 8.34 2.27
N LEU A 191 -2.82 7.50 3.14
CA LEU A 191 -1.84 6.49 2.77
C LEU A 191 -2.58 5.25 2.27
N ILE A 192 -2.21 4.76 1.08
CA ILE A 192 -2.80 3.54 0.51
C ILE A 192 -1.78 2.42 0.62
N ILE A 193 -2.15 1.34 1.32
CA ILE A 193 -1.31 0.17 1.57
C ILE A 193 -1.96 -1.07 0.96
N GLY A 194 -1.20 -1.83 0.18
CA GLY A 194 -1.52 -3.21 -0.20
C GLY A 194 -0.78 -4.17 0.73
N SER A 195 -1.52 -4.96 1.47
CA SER A 195 -1.00 -5.96 2.40
C SER A 195 -1.15 -7.35 1.81
N GLY A 196 -0.03 -7.96 1.47
CA GLY A 196 0.03 -9.26 0.82
C GLY A 196 1.41 -9.89 0.98
N MET A 197 1.80 -10.72 0.02
CA MET A 197 3.12 -11.36 -0.03
C MET A 197 3.58 -11.42 -1.49
N SER A 198 4.81 -11.01 -1.80
CA SER A 198 5.37 -11.10 -3.17
C SER A 198 5.66 -12.55 -3.60
N PHE A 199 5.71 -13.46 -2.67
CA PHE A 199 5.71 -14.91 -2.86
C PHE A 199 4.69 -15.53 -1.91
N HIS A 200 3.79 -16.39 -2.43
CA HIS A 200 2.80 -17.08 -1.59
C HIS A 200 2.45 -18.46 -2.14
N ASN A 201 3.38 -19.39 -1.97
CA ASN A 201 3.14 -20.82 -2.17
C ASN A 201 3.41 -21.56 -0.87
N MET A 202 2.37 -21.87 -0.12
CA MET A 202 2.46 -22.51 1.20
C MET A 202 3.19 -23.85 1.21
N ARG A 203 3.29 -24.54 0.05
CA ARG A 203 4.01 -25.82 -0.07
C ARG A 203 5.50 -25.64 -0.28
N ALA A 204 5.96 -24.43 -0.54
CA ALA A 204 7.32 -24.10 -0.91
C ALA A 204 8.16 -23.61 0.28
N TYR A 205 7.55 -23.03 1.29
CA TYR A 205 8.26 -22.51 2.45
C TYR A 205 9.09 -23.58 3.15
N GLY A 206 10.36 -23.27 3.41
CA GLY A 206 11.33 -24.18 4.00
C GLY A 206 11.95 -25.17 3.00
N ASN A 207 11.61 -25.11 1.71
CA ASN A 207 12.21 -25.95 0.68
C ASN A 207 13.30 -25.18 -0.10
N PRO A 208 14.60 -25.55 0.02
CA PRO A 208 15.70 -24.85 -0.64
C PRO A 208 15.61 -24.80 -2.17
N GLN A 209 14.85 -25.71 -2.79
CA GLN A 209 14.65 -25.71 -4.24
C GLN A 209 13.88 -24.46 -4.73
N TYR A 210 13.12 -23.83 -3.84
CA TYR A 210 12.36 -22.63 -4.17
C TYR A 210 13.16 -21.34 -4.01
N ALA A 211 14.38 -21.38 -3.47
CA ALA A 211 15.22 -20.18 -3.36
C ALA A 211 15.46 -19.55 -4.74
N PRO A 212 16.06 -20.24 -5.74
CA PRO A 212 16.26 -19.66 -7.07
C PRO A 212 14.94 -19.37 -7.81
N ILE A 213 13.87 -20.11 -7.54
CA ILE A 213 12.55 -19.90 -8.13
C ILE A 213 11.96 -18.56 -7.67
N SER A 214 12.01 -18.31 -6.36
CA SER A 214 11.53 -17.07 -5.78
C SER A 214 12.39 -15.87 -6.19
N ASP A 215 13.71 -16.06 -6.34
CA ASP A 215 14.62 -15.01 -6.80
C ASP A 215 14.30 -14.58 -8.23
N GLU A 216 14.10 -15.53 -9.14
CA GLU A 216 13.78 -15.26 -10.55
C GLU A 216 12.47 -14.47 -10.70
N PHE A 217 11.43 -14.84 -9.92
CA PHE A 217 10.17 -14.11 -9.91
C PHE A 217 10.30 -12.73 -9.26
N ASP A 218 11.04 -12.61 -8.16
CA ASP A 218 11.26 -11.34 -7.46
C ASP A 218 12.08 -10.34 -8.28
N ASP A 219 13.05 -10.81 -9.08
CA ASP A 219 13.81 -9.99 -10.02
C ASP A 219 12.88 -9.45 -11.13
N TRP A 220 12.03 -10.31 -11.69
CA TRP A 220 11.03 -9.88 -12.66
C TRP A 220 10.03 -8.88 -12.05
N LEU A 221 9.51 -9.16 -10.85
CA LEU A 221 8.55 -8.30 -10.17
C LEU A 221 9.17 -6.93 -9.86
N THR A 222 10.45 -6.90 -9.50
CA THR A 222 11.22 -5.67 -9.29
C THR A 222 11.31 -4.86 -10.58
N HIS A 223 11.64 -5.51 -11.70
CA HIS A 223 11.68 -4.87 -13.01
C HIS A 223 10.31 -4.29 -13.38
N ALA A 224 9.24 -5.08 -13.23
CA ALA A 224 7.89 -4.66 -13.54
C ALA A 224 7.45 -3.43 -12.72
N VAL A 225 7.74 -3.43 -11.41
CA VAL A 225 7.41 -2.29 -10.52
C VAL A 225 8.20 -1.03 -10.87
N GLN A 226 9.45 -1.17 -11.31
CA GLN A 226 10.34 -0.04 -11.65
C GLN A 226 10.16 0.49 -13.07
N ALA A 227 9.39 -0.20 -13.92
CA ALA A 227 9.10 0.23 -15.27
C ALA A 227 8.29 1.55 -15.29
N GLU A 228 8.30 2.21 -16.44
CA GLU A 228 7.46 3.38 -16.68
C GLU A 228 5.98 3.03 -16.45
N PRO A 229 5.13 3.97 -15.99
CA PRO A 229 3.79 3.67 -15.49
C PRO A 229 2.92 2.82 -16.41
N GLN A 230 2.94 3.09 -17.71
CA GLN A 230 2.14 2.34 -18.67
C GLN A 230 2.66 0.91 -18.85
N GLU A 231 3.98 0.75 -18.97
CA GLU A 231 4.65 -0.56 -19.09
C GLU A 231 4.49 -1.36 -17.80
N ARG A 232 4.66 -0.73 -16.64
CA ARG A 232 4.41 -1.33 -15.33
C ARG A 232 3.01 -1.95 -15.25
N ASP A 233 2.00 -1.16 -15.58
CA ASP A 233 0.61 -1.60 -15.49
C ASP A 233 0.32 -2.75 -16.46
N GLN A 234 0.95 -2.76 -17.64
CA GLN A 234 0.87 -3.88 -18.59
C GLN A 234 1.55 -5.13 -18.03
N LEU A 235 2.81 -5.01 -17.57
CA LEU A 235 3.56 -6.14 -16.99
C LEU A 235 2.82 -6.75 -15.81
N LEU A 236 2.32 -5.91 -14.88
CA LEU A 236 1.54 -6.36 -13.74
C LEU A 236 0.20 -7.00 -14.13
N ALA A 237 -0.46 -6.51 -15.17
CA ALA A 237 -1.68 -7.14 -15.71
C ALA A 237 -1.39 -8.53 -16.30
N GLU A 238 -0.23 -8.71 -16.88
CA GLU A 238 0.22 -9.95 -17.53
C GLU A 238 1.15 -10.80 -16.63
N TRP A 239 1.17 -10.56 -15.33
CA TRP A 239 2.10 -11.16 -14.37
C TRP A 239 2.19 -12.70 -14.44
N THR A 240 1.15 -13.37 -14.90
CA THR A 240 1.14 -14.83 -15.07
C THR A 240 2.09 -15.34 -16.17
N GLN A 241 2.59 -14.44 -17.02
CA GLN A 241 3.59 -14.72 -18.05
C GLN A 241 5.02 -14.56 -17.51
N ALA A 242 5.18 -14.04 -16.29
CA ALA A 242 6.48 -13.87 -15.67
C ALA A 242 7.16 -15.23 -15.45
N PRO A 243 8.50 -15.26 -15.43
CA PRO A 243 9.24 -16.45 -15.03
C PRO A 243 8.78 -16.92 -13.65
N ARG A 244 8.51 -18.21 -13.52
CA ARG A 244 8.14 -18.85 -12.23
C ARG A 244 6.85 -18.34 -11.57
N ALA A 245 6.06 -17.53 -12.26
CA ALA A 245 4.86 -16.90 -11.70
C ALA A 245 3.95 -17.90 -10.96
N ARG A 246 3.68 -19.04 -11.57
CA ARG A 246 2.78 -20.06 -11.03
C ARG A 246 3.43 -20.98 -10.00
N ASP A 247 4.76 -21.02 -9.93
CA ASP A 247 5.49 -21.65 -8.84
C ASP A 247 5.42 -20.79 -7.56
N CYS A 248 5.40 -19.46 -7.71
CA CYS A 248 5.35 -18.49 -6.62
C CYS A 248 3.91 -18.19 -6.16
N HIS A 249 2.97 -18.13 -7.10
CA HIS A 249 1.54 -17.91 -6.85
C HIS A 249 0.72 -18.95 -7.62
N PRO A 250 0.40 -20.10 -6.99
CA PRO A 250 -0.37 -21.16 -7.62
C PRO A 250 -1.76 -20.69 -8.09
N PRO A 251 -2.35 -21.32 -9.11
CA PRO A 251 -3.68 -20.97 -9.57
C PRO A 251 -4.72 -21.02 -8.44
N ARG A 252 -5.54 -19.97 -8.34
CA ARG A 252 -6.55 -19.74 -7.29
C ARG A 252 -5.97 -19.49 -5.89
N ALA A 253 -4.70 -19.03 -5.84
CA ALA A 253 -4.00 -18.60 -4.64
C ALA A 253 -3.15 -17.35 -4.95
N GLU A 254 -3.67 -16.49 -5.85
CA GLU A 254 -3.04 -15.25 -6.29
C GLU A 254 -3.35 -14.05 -5.39
N GLU A 255 -4.28 -14.21 -4.47
CA GLU A 255 -4.80 -13.13 -3.63
C GLU A 255 -3.71 -12.33 -2.91
N HIS A 256 -2.59 -12.99 -2.55
CA HIS A 256 -1.50 -12.30 -1.86
C HIS A 256 -0.67 -11.37 -2.75
N LEU A 257 -0.71 -11.55 -4.08
CA LEU A 257 -0.05 -10.63 -5.02
C LEU A 257 -0.94 -9.43 -5.41
N LEU A 258 -2.25 -9.62 -5.42
CA LEU A 258 -3.19 -8.64 -5.97
C LEU A 258 -3.25 -7.28 -5.23
N PRO A 259 -2.98 -7.18 -3.92
CA PRO A 259 -2.82 -5.88 -3.29
C PRO A 259 -1.76 -4.99 -3.95
N LEU A 260 -0.69 -5.58 -4.54
CA LEU A 260 0.30 -4.84 -5.34
C LEU A 260 -0.35 -4.17 -6.56
N MET A 261 -1.25 -4.87 -7.26
CA MET A 261 -1.94 -4.33 -8.45
C MET A 261 -2.77 -3.09 -8.08
N THR A 262 -3.46 -3.16 -6.93
CA THR A 262 -4.25 -2.02 -6.45
C THR A 262 -3.37 -0.83 -6.09
N VAL A 263 -2.27 -1.01 -5.37
CA VAL A 263 -1.39 0.11 -4.99
C VAL A 263 -0.61 0.66 -6.17
N ALA A 264 -0.25 -0.17 -7.17
CA ALA A 264 0.36 0.27 -8.41
C ALA A 264 -0.62 1.13 -9.23
N GLY A 265 -1.90 0.73 -9.30
CA GLY A 265 -2.96 1.54 -9.91
C GLY A 265 -3.15 2.88 -9.19
N ALA A 266 -3.18 2.88 -7.85
CA ALA A 266 -3.30 4.08 -7.04
C ALA A 266 -2.06 4.99 -7.14
N ALA A 267 -0.90 4.45 -7.47
CA ALA A 267 0.32 5.22 -7.73
C ALA A 267 0.18 6.14 -8.95
N GLY A 268 -0.58 5.74 -9.96
CA GLY A 268 -0.71 6.49 -11.21
C GLY A 268 0.64 6.63 -11.91
N ASN A 269 1.10 7.88 -12.07
CA ASN A 269 2.37 8.17 -12.73
C ASN A 269 3.59 8.18 -11.78
N SER A 270 3.40 7.93 -10.49
CA SER A 270 4.52 7.86 -9.55
C SER A 270 5.40 6.66 -9.81
N GLY A 271 6.73 6.84 -9.72
CA GLY A 271 7.72 5.78 -9.91
C GLY A 271 7.67 4.74 -8.80
N GLY A 272 7.88 3.47 -9.18
CA GLY A 272 7.97 2.35 -8.23
C GLY A 272 9.41 2.02 -7.86
N ARG A 273 9.62 1.53 -6.65
CA ARG A 273 10.92 1.02 -6.19
C ARG A 273 10.77 -0.11 -5.19
N LYS A 274 11.69 -1.05 -5.20
CA LYS A 274 11.84 -2.02 -4.11
C LYS A 274 12.41 -1.31 -2.88
N VAL A 275 11.75 -1.45 -1.73
CA VAL A 275 12.15 -0.81 -0.47
C VAL A 275 12.58 -1.81 0.60
N PHE A 276 12.30 -3.08 0.38
CA PHE A 276 12.71 -4.18 1.25
C PHE A 276 12.83 -5.46 0.43
N SER A 277 13.76 -6.31 0.80
CA SER A 277 13.86 -7.70 0.36
C SER A 277 14.53 -8.54 1.45
N ASP A 278 14.00 -9.74 1.67
CA ASP A 278 14.58 -10.71 2.59
C ASP A 278 14.32 -12.13 2.13
N ARG A 279 15.17 -13.05 2.58
CA ARG A 279 14.95 -14.48 2.40
C ARG A 279 14.34 -15.06 3.67
N VAL A 280 13.07 -15.40 3.58
CA VAL A 280 12.32 -15.98 4.69
C VAL A 280 11.97 -17.43 4.35
N MET A 281 12.39 -18.37 5.19
CA MET A 281 12.14 -19.82 4.98
C MET A 281 12.41 -20.26 3.53
N GLU A 282 13.61 -19.95 3.03
CA GLU A 282 14.10 -20.28 1.68
C GLU A 282 13.39 -19.55 0.51
N THR A 283 12.55 -18.56 0.76
CA THR A 283 11.88 -17.79 -0.29
C THR A 283 12.15 -16.31 -0.18
N THR A 284 12.30 -15.63 -1.31
CA THR A 284 12.51 -14.18 -1.36
C THR A 284 11.18 -13.44 -1.27
N LEU A 285 11.10 -12.53 -0.30
CA LEU A 285 9.95 -11.66 -0.05
C LEU A 285 10.36 -10.20 -0.15
N SER A 286 9.58 -9.40 -0.87
CA SER A 286 9.87 -7.99 -1.12
C SER A 286 8.71 -7.07 -0.79
N ALA A 287 9.06 -5.81 -0.45
CA ALA A 287 8.12 -4.69 -0.37
C ALA A 287 8.44 -3.65 -1.43
N PHE A 288 7.41 -2.95 -1.87
CA PHE A 288 7.51 -1.92 -2.90
C PHE A 288 6.83 -0.62 -2.45
N ALA A 289 7.38 0.52 -2.86
CA ALA A 289 6.81 1.83 -2.63
C ALA A 289 6.74 2.60 -3.96
N PHE A 290 5.68 3.40 -4.11
CA PHE A 290 5.51 4.28 -5.24
C PHE A 290 5.36 5.72 -4.74
N SER A 291 6.20 6.61 -5.24
CA SER A 291 6.22 8.02 -4.85
C SER A 291 6.66 8.89 -6.01
N ASP A 292 6.27 10.17 -5.96
CA ASP A 292 6.71 11.21 -6.89
C ASP A 292 8.18 11.57 -6.67
#